data_08a884b739f9b7fd6e1849c433583d09
#
_entry.id   08a884b739f9b7fd6e1849c433583d09
#
_cell.length_a   1.000
_cell.length_b   1.000
_cell.length_c   1.000
_cell.angle_alpha   90.00
_cell.angle_beta   90.00
_cell.angle_gamma   90.00
#
_symmetry.space_group_name_H-M   'P 1'
#
loop_
_entity.id
_entity.type
_entity.pdbx_description
1 polymer ?
#
loop_
_entity_poly.entity_id
_entity_poly.type
_entity_poly.pdbx_seq_one_letter_code
_entity_poly.pdbx_strand_id
1 'polypeptide(L)'
;MADEVSFMFDNLPSALGLIQGGKLKALAVTTPQRSSALPQVPTMEEAGVKGYQVFAWFGLAAPAGLPAAVQQKLEQSLERVARHEDIQTAIRKAGAEPTWLSAQAMAGFMQADTAQWKKVSEFAKIALD
;
A
#
# COMPACT_ATOMS: atom_id res chain seq x y z
N MET A 1 -20.39 13.86 -7.26
CA MET A 1 -19.93 12.70 -8.05
C MET A 1 -20.79 12.68 -9.29
N ALA A 2 -20.20 12.49 -10.47
CA ALA A 2 -20.90 12.67 -11.74
C ALA A 2 -21.53 11.38 -12.30
N ASP A 3 -21.53 10.28 -11.53
CA ASP A 3 -22.02 8.94 -11.94
C ASP A 3 -21.48 8.42 -13.29
N GLU A 4 -20.23 8.79 -13.61
CA GLU A 4 -19.59 8.45 -14.88
C GLU A 4 -19.05 7.01 -14.92
N VAL A 5 -18.83 6.40 -13.77
CA VAL A 5 -18.30 5.02 -13.63
C VAL A 5 -19.08 4.22 -12.60
N SER A 6 -19.30 2.94 -12.89
CA SER A 6 -20.04 2.03 -11.98
C SER A 6 -19.20 1.60 -10.78
N PHE A 7 -17.89 1.45 -10.93
CA PHE A 7 -16.92 1.14 -9.87
C PHE A 7 -15.51 1.58 -10.27
N MET A 8 -14.62 1.70 -9.29
CA MET A 8 -13.21 2.00 -9.51
C MET A 8 -12.34 1.35 -8.43
N PHE A 9 -11.07 1.16 -8.74
CA PHE A 9 -10.03 0.90 -7.75
C PHE A 9 -9.40 2.23 -7.34
N ASP A 10 -9.33 2.48 -6.04
CA ASP A 10 -8.73 3.69 -5.50
C ASP A 10 -7.91 3.39 -4.25
N ASN A 11 -6.95 4.25 -3.94
CA ASN A 11 -6.18 4.15 -2.70
C ASN A 11 -7.06 4.53 -1.51
N LEU A 12 -7.11 3.67 -0.50
CA LEU A 12 -7.97 3.89 0.68
C LEU A 12 -7.76 5.26 1.34
N PRO A 13 -6.54 5.80 1.51
CA PRO A 13 -6.37 7.15 2.05
C PRO A 13 -7.16 8.22 1.31
N SER A 14 -7.27 8.13 -0.01
CA SER A 14 -8.02 9.08 -0.84
C SER A 14 -9.53 8.91 -0.71
N ALA A 15 -9.99 7.66 -0.63
CA ALA A 15 -11.42 7.31 -0.64
C ALA A 15 -12.06 7.29 0.75
N LEU A 16 -11.28 7.14 1.83
CA LEU A 16 -11.77 6.86 3.18
C LEU A 16 -12.83 7.86 3.65
N GLY A 17 -12.57 9.16 3.47
CA GLY A 17 -13.53 10.19 3.88
C GLY A 17 -14.86 10.13 3.12
N LEU A 18 -14.85 9.74 1.86
CA LEU A 18 -16.06 9.56 1.04
C LEU A 18 -16.84 8.32 1.46
N ILE A 19 -16.13 7.24 1.82
CA ILE A 19 -16.73 5.99 2.31
C ILE A 19 -17.38 6.24 3.68
N GLN A 20 -16.66 6.87 4.61
CA GLN A 20 -17.19 7.21 5.94
C GLN A 20 -18.36 8.19 5.88
N GLY A 21 -18.35 9.09 4.92
CA GLY A 21 -19.46 10.02 4.64
C GLY A 21 -20.61 9.40 3.84
N GLY A 22 -20.61 8.10 3.55
CA GLY A 22 -21.67 7.39 2.82
C GLY A 22 -21.80 7.75 1.35
N LYS A 23 -20.83 8.47 0.78
CA LYS A 23 -20.82 8.88 -0.64
C LYS A 23 -20.26 7.83 -1.57
N LEU A 24 -19.47 6.88 -1.03
CA LEU A 24 -18.95 5.71 -1.72
C LEU A 24 -19.22 4.47 -0.88
N LYS A 25 -19.49 3.36 -1.56
CA LYS A 25 -19.58 2.03 -0.95
C LYS A 25 -18.31 1.25 -1.22
N ALA A 26 -17.56 0.90 -0.18
CA ALA A 26 -16.46 -0.03 -0.29
C ALA A 26 -17.00 -1.45 -0.49
N LEU A 27 -16.55 -2.13 -1.55
CA LEU A 27 -16.98 -3.49 -1.89
C LEU A 27 -16.01 -4.53 -1.34
N ALA A 28 -14.72 -4.30 -1.53
CA ALA A 28 -13.63 -5.12 -1.01
C ALA A 28 -12.35 -4.29 -0.89
N VAL A 29 -11.40 -4.76 -0.10
CA VAL A 29 -10.01 -4.26 -0.09
C VAL A 29 -9.11 -5.24 -0.84
N THR A 30 -8.09 -4.71 -1.50
CA THR A 30 -7.16 -5.51 -2.33
C THR A 30 -5.92 -5.96 -1.56
N THR A 31 -5.83 -5.60 -0.27
CA THR A 31 -4.78 -6.03 0.65
C THR A 31 -4.96 -7.48 1.11
N PRO A 32 -3.89 -8.18 1.55
CA PRO A 32 -3.99 -9.55 2.07
C PRO A 32 -4.90 -9.69 3.31
N GLN A 33 -5.03 -8.62 4.06
CA GLN A 33 -5.86 -8.55 5.27
C GLN A 33 -6.82 -7.37 5.17
N ARG A 34 -7.93 -7.43 5.90
CA ARG A 34 -8.87 -6.31 5.99
C ARG A 34 -8.18 -5.07 6.56
N SER A 35 -8.56 -3.90 6.08
CA SER A 35 -8.06 -2.64 6.62
C SER A 35 -8.60 -2.40 8.03
N SER A 36 -7.74 -1.95 8.92
CA SER A 36 -8.13 -1.52 10.27
C SER A 36 -9.11 -0.34 10.27
N ALA A 37 -9.10 0.47 9.21
CA ALA A 37 -10.03 1.59 9.04
C ALA A 37 -11.42 1.16 8.55
N LEU A 38 -11.54 -0.04 7.95
CA LEU A 38 -12.78 -0.61 7.39
C LEU A 38 -12.91 -2.11 7.71
N PRO A 39 -12.96 -2.52 8.99
CA PRO A 39 -12.91 -3.93 9.39
C PRO A 39 -14.09 -4.77 8.87
N GLN A 40 -15.20 -4.13 8.52
CA GLN A 40 -16.39 -4.78 7.96
C GLN A 40 -16.27 -5.04 6.45
N VAL A 41 -15.30 -4.43 5.75
CA VAL A 41 -15.11 -4.62 4.31
C VAL A 41 -14.23 -5.85 4.07
N PRO A 42 -14.69 -6.85 3.30
CA PRO A 42 -13.92 -8.05 3.03
C PRO A 42 -12.70 -7.77 2.16
N THR A 43 -11.73 -8.68 2.19
CA THR A 43 -10.66 -8.71 1.18
C THR A 43 -11.20 -9.28 -0.14
N MET A 44 -10.47 -9.07 -1.25
CA MET A 44 -10.80 -9.70 -2.54
C MET A 44 -10.83 -11.23 -2.42
N GLU A 45 -9.90 -11.83 -1.66
CA GLU A 45 -9.85 -13.26 -1.38
C GLU A 45 -11.13 -13.76 -0.67
N GLU A 46 -11.56 -13.06 0.39
CA GLU A 46 -12.80 -13.36 1.12
C GLU A 46 -14.06 -13.16 0.25
N ALA A 47 -14.01 -12.21 -0.69
CA ALA A 47 -15.08 -11.96 -1.65
C ALA A 47 -15.09 -12.95 -2.83
N GLY A 48 -14.18 -13.94 -2.85
CA GLY A 48 -14.15 -15.02 -3.84
C GLY A 48 -13.20 -14.79 -5.03
N VAL A 49 -12.51 -13.66 -5.09
CA VAL A 49 -11.51 -13.37 -6.13
C VAL A 49 -10.14 -13.82 -5.63
N LYS A 50 -9.85 -15.09 -5.83
CA LYS A 50 -8.63 -15.74 -5.32
C LYS A 50 -7.37 -15.23 -6.00
N GLY A 51 -6.30 -15.07 -5.22
CA GLY A 51 -4.98 -14.67 -5.71
C GLY A 51 -4.88 -13.22 -6.15
N TYR A 52 -5.92 -12.41 -5.94
CA TYR A 52 -5.88 -10.99 -6.25
C TYR A 52 -5.41 -10.20 -5.04
N GLN A 53 -4.13 -9.82 -5.06
CA GLN A 53 -3.51 -8.99 -4.05
C GLN A 53 -2.72 -7.88 -4.74
N VAL A 54 -3.22 -6.65 -4.65
CA VAL A 54 -2.61 -5.45 -5.21
C VAL A 54 -2.81 -4.32 -4.21
N PHE A 55 -1.73 -3.68 -3.80
CA PHE A 55 -1.80 -2.54 -2.89
C PHE A 55 -0.70 -1.53 -3.19
N ALA A 56 -0.99 -0.27 -2.95
CA ALA A 56 0.02 0.78 -2.98
C ALA A 56 0.86 0.71 -1.69
N TRP A 57 2.15 0.95 -1.83
CA TRP A 57 3.08 1.05 -0.72
C TRP A 57 3.86 2.37 -0.80
N PHE A 58 4.33 2.83 0.34
CA PHE A 58 5.11 4.06 0.47
C PHE A 58 6.42 3.73 1.16
N GLY A 59 7.50 4.30 0.69
CA GLY A 59 8.83 4.09 1.24
C GLY A 59 9.68 5.35 1.17
N LEU A 60 10.77 5.35 1.94
CA LEU A 60 11.80 6.38 1.86
C LEU A 60 12.98 5.84 1.07
N ALA A 61 13.44 6.61 0.11
CA ALA A 61 14.61 6.29 -0.70
C ALA A 61 15.71 7.32 -0.45
N ALA A 62 16.95 6.87 -0.60
CA ALA A 62 18.13 7.71 -0.52
C ALA A 62 19.00 7.50 -1.76
N PRO A 63 19.88 8.46 -2.10
CA PRO A 63 20.81 8.30 -3.21
C PRO A 63 21.68 7.04 -3.07
N ALA A 64 22.02 6.42 -4.19
CA ALA A 64 22.94 5.30 -4.21
C ALA A 64 24.34 5.74 -3.71
N GLY A 65 25.06 4.81 -3.07
CA GLY A 65 26.43 5.08 -2.62
C GLY A 65 26.54 5.84 -1.29
N LEU A 66 25.47 5.88 -0.47
CA LEU A 66 25.57 6.39 0.89
C LEU A 66 26.64 5.62 1.68
N PRO A 67 27.47 6.31 2.51
CA PRO A 67 28.35 5.64 3.46
C PRO A 67 27.55 4.71 4.36
N ALA A 68 28.06 3.49 4.60
CA ALA A 68 27.37 2.47 5.38
C ALA A 68 26.91 2.95 6.78
N ALA A 69 27.73 3.74 7.45
CA ALA A 69 27.41 4.31 8.77
C ALA A 69 26.21 5.28 8.70
N VAL A 70 26.07 6.05 7.61
CA VAL A 70 24.94 6.96 7.40
C VAL A 70 23.67 6.16 7.12
N GLN A 71 23.76 5.15 6.24
CA GLN A 71 22.64 4.27 5.93
C GLN A 71 22.13 3.58 7.19
N GLN A 72 23.03 2.99 7.99
CA GLN A 72 22.65 2.31 9.24
C GLN A 72 21.97 3.27 10.23
N LYS A 73 22.50 4.49 10.38
CA LYS A 73 21.90 5.48 11.28
C LYS A 73 20.51 5.92 10.83
N LEU A 74 20.32 6.11 9.52
CA LEU A 74 19.01 6.44 8.95
C LEU A 74 18.02 5.28 9.18
N GLU A 75 18.41 4.05 8.89
CA GLU A 75 17.58 2.86 9.06
C GLU A 75 17.14 2.70 10.52
N GLN A 76 18.05 2.78 11.48
CA GLN A 76 17.72 2.73 12.91
C GLN A 76 16.79 3.87 13.36
N SER A 77 16.95 5.05 12.79
CA SER A 77 16.09 6.21 13.11
C SER A 77 14.68 6.01 12.54
N LEU A 78 14.58 5.55 11.29
CA LEU A 78 13.31 5.25 10.64
C LEU A 78 12.58 4.11 11.33
N GLU A 79 13.28 3.06 11.76
CA GLU A 79 12.68 1.97 12.53
C GLU A 79 12.04 2.48 13.82
N ARG A 80 12.75 3.31 14.59
CA ARG A 80 12.19 3.92 15.81
C ARG A 80 10.95 4.75 15.52
N VAL A 81 10.99 5.57 14.48
CA VAL A 81 9.84 6.39 14.05
C VAL A 81 8.66 5.51 13.64
N ALA A 82 8.89 4.48 12.83
CA ALA A 82 7.85 3.58 12.37
C ALA A 82 7.19 2.76 13.50
N ARG A 83 7.93 2.52 14.58
CA ARG A 83 7.42 1.82 15.78
C ARG A 83 6.76 2.75 16.79
N HIS A 84 6.84 4.08 16.59
CA HIS A 84 6.27 5.04 17.54
C HIS A 84 4.73 5.02 17.42
N GLU A 85 4.05 4.91 18.57
CA GLU A 85 2.59 4.73 18.61
C GLU A 85 1.82 5.87 17.95
N ASP A 86 2.24 7.12 18.15
CA ASP A 86 1.59 8.27 17.51
C ASP A 86 1.69 8.23 16.00
N ILE A 87 2.85 7.79 15.47
CA ILE A 87 3.07 7.65 14.02
C ILE A 87 2.19 6.53 13.46
N GLN A 88 2.17 5.38 14.12
CA GLN A 88 1.30 4.28 13.70
C GLN A 88 -0.18 4.68 13.73
N THR A 89 -0.58 5.40 14.77
CA THR A 89 -1.94 5.92 14.90
C THR A 89 -2.27 6.91 13.79
N ALA A 90 -1.36 7.84 13.47
CA ALA A 90 -1.54 8.78 12.38
C ALA A 90 -1.67 8.09 11.02
N ILE A 91 -0.83 7.07 10.76
CA ILE A 91 -0.88 6.27 9.52
C ILE A 91 -2.23 5.54 9.40
N ARG A 92 -2.70 4.87 10.47
CA ARG A 92 -4.01 4.19 10.47
C ARG A 92 -5.17 5.16 10.28
N LYS A 93 -5.13 6.34 10.92
CA LYS A 93 -6.14 7.40 10.73
C LYS A 93 -6.18 7.90 9.28
N ALA A 94 -5.04 7.89 8.59
CA ALA A 94 -4.97 8.22 7.17
C ALA A 94 -5.45 7.07 6.24
N GLY A 95 -5.86 5.92 6.78
CA GLY A 95 -6.35 4.79 6.00
C GLY A 95 -5.25 3.88 5.45
N ALA A 96 -4.02 4.00 5.95
CA ALA A 96 -2.91 3.13 5.60
C ALA A 96 -2.53 2.20 6.77
N GLU A 97 -1.81 1.11 6.47
CA GLU A 97 -1.32 0.17 7.48
C GLU A 97 0.18 0.41 7.73
N PRO A 98 0.58 0.71 8.97
CA PRO A 98 1.98 0.94 9.29
C PRO A 98 2.76 -0.38 9.20
N THR A 99 3.82 -0.38 8.41
CA THR A 99 4.72 -1.52 8.23
C THR A 99 6.15 -1.03 8.25
N TRP A 100 7.04 -1.81 8.88
CA TRP A 100 8.48 -1.57 8.84
C TRP A 100 9.17 -2.68 8.05
N LEU A 101 9.97 -2.28 7.06
CA LEU A 101 10.90 -3.16 6.36
C LEU A 101 12.30 -2.57 6.44
N SER A 102 13.30 -3.40 6.73
CA SER A 102 14.71 -3.01 6.60
C SER A 102 15.06 -2.69 5.14
N ALA A 103 16.16 -1.98 4.90
CA ALA A 103 16.60 -1.67 3.54
C ALA A 103 16.76 -2.93 2.67
N GLN A 104 17.30 -4.02 3.25
CA GLN A 104 17.44 -5.30 2.55
C GLN A 104 16.08 -5.95 2.24
N ALA A 105 15.17 -5.97 3.22
CA ALA A 105 13.84 -6.53 3.03
C ALA A 105 13.02 -5.72 2.00
N MET A 106 13.15 -4.39 2.04
CA MET A 106 12.51 -3.50 1.07
C MET A 106 13.05 -3.72 -0.35
N ALA A 107 14.36 -3.91 -0.52
CA ALA A 107 14.94 -4.22 -1.83
C ALA A 107 14.39 -5.54 -2.40
N GLY A 108 14.29 -6.58 -1.57
CA GLY A 108 13.67 -7.85 -1.97
C GLY A 108 12.20 -7.71 -2.35
N PHE A 109 11.44 -6.96 -1.55
CA PHE A 109 10.04 -6.65 -1.84
C PHE A 109 9.89 -5.92 -3.18
N MET A 110 10.68 -4.86 -3.43
CA MET A 110 10.63 -4.09 -4.68
C MET A 110 10.97 -4.96 -5.90
N GLN A 111 11.94 -5.88 -5.79
CA GLN A 111 12.27 -6.80 -6.88
C GLN A 111 11.09 -7.73 -7.21
N ALA A 112 10.45 -8.29 -6.18
CA ALA A 112 9.29 -9.17 -6.36
C ALA A 112 8.09 -8.41 -6.97
N ASP A 113 7.81 -7.22 -6.45
CA ASP A 113 6.73 -6.35 -6.94
C ASP A 113 6.96 -5.94 -8.40
N THR A 114 8.18 -5.51 -8.75
CA THR A 114 8.56 -5.20 -10.13
C THR A 114 8.38 -6.39 -11.07
N ALA A 115 8.78 -7.60 -10.63
CA ALA A 115 8.62 -8.81 -11.44
C ALA A 115 7.14 -9.17 -11.64
N GLN A 116 6.30 -8.93 -10.64
CA GLN A 116 4.86 -9.13 -10.75
C GLN A 116 4.24 -8.15 -11.76
N TRP A 117 4.52 -6.86 -11.62
CA TRP A 117 3.99 -5.84 -12.52
C TRP A 117 4.48 -5.98 -13.96
N LYS A 118 5.72 -6.45 -14.14
CA LYS A 118 6.21 -6.79 -15.49
C LYS A 118 5.33 -7.84 -16.16
N LYS A 119 4.99 -8.94 -15.47
CA LYS A 119 4.09 -9.97 -15.99
C LYS A 119 2.70 -9.41 -16.33
N VAL A 120 2.16 -8.54 -15.47
CA VAL A 120 0.85 -7.91 -15.69
C VAL A 120 0.89 -7.00 -16.92
N SER A 121 1.93 -6.17 -17.07
CA SER A 121 2.06 -5.27 -18.23
C SER A 121 2.23 -6.04 -19.54
N GLU A 122 3.01 -7.12 -19.55
CA GLU A 122 3.17 -8.00 -20.72
C GLU A 122 1.85 -8.68 -21.09
N PHE A 123 1.11 -9.22 -20.10
CA PHE A 123 -0.19 -9.85 -20.33
C PHE A 123 -1.23 -8.85 -20.85
N ALA A 124 -1.29 -7.67 -20.27
CA ALA A 124 -2.23 -6.63 -20.64
C ALA A 124 -1.80 -5.83 -21.90
N LYS A 125 -0.62 -6.14 -22.46
CA LYS A 125 -0.03 -5.43 -23.63
C LYS A 125 0.03 -3.92 -23.44
N ILE A 126 0.37 -3.48 -22.22
CA ILE A 126 0.52 -2.07 -21.90
C ILE A 126 1.84 -1.59 -22.54
N ALA A 127 1.75 -0.69 -23.53
CA ALA A 127 2.90 0.03 -24.07
C ALA A 127 3.11 1.30 -23.22
N LEU A 128 4.35 1.55 -22.84
CA LEU A 128 4.75 2.86 -22.33
C LEU A 128 5.19 3.68 -23.53
N ASP A 129 4.44 4.73 -23.85
CA ASP A 129 4.80 5.74 -24.85
C ASP A 129 5.96 6.60 -24.35
#